data_416a4fabf88719f81eb3d61c51e38a1b
#
_entry.id   416a4fabf88719f81eb3d61c51e38a1b
#
_cell.length_a   1.000
_cell.length_b   1.000
_cell.length_c   1.000
_cell.angle_alpha   90.00
_cell.angle_beta   90.00
_cell.angle_gamma   90.00
#
_symmetry.space_group_name_H-M   'P 1'
#
loop_
_entity.id
_entity.type
_entity.pdbx_description
1 polymer ?
#
loop_
_entity_poly.entity_id
_entity_poly.type
_entity_poly.pdbx_seq_one_letter_code
_entity_poly.pdbx_strand_id
1 'polypeptide(L)'
;MIDREVLLRVTQRCEELRIRLVLDECFIEFLPVPERYSMLRETERYHRLFILRAFTKIYAMPGLRLGYGLSSDDELLEKMQHMRQPWSVSVPAQEAGIAALDEDEYIR
;
A
#
# COMPACT_ATOMS: atom_id res chain seq x y z
N MET A 1 -6.49 15.28 5.84
CA MET A 1 -5.51 14.53 4.99
C MET A 1 -4.29 15.41 4.79
N ILE A 2 -3.11 14.82 4.68
CA ILE A 2 -1.88 15.58 4.45
C ILE A 2 -1.84 15.99 2.98
N ASP A 3 -1.46 17.24 2.73
CA ASP A 3 -1.29 17.75 1.38
C ASP A 3 -0.18 16.99 0.62
N ARG A 4 -0.40 16.70 -0.67
CA ARG A 4 0.54 15.92 -1.49
C ARG A 4 1.88 16.61 -1.67
N GLU A 5 1.92 17.93 -1.75
CA GLU A 5 3.18 18.66 -1.86
C GLU A 5 4.02 18.55 -0.58
N VAL A 6 3.36 18.53 0.58
CA VAL A 6 4.02 18.29 1.87
C VAL A 6 4.59 16.88 1.91
N LEU A 7 3.81 15.88 1.49
CA LEU A 7 4.27 14.49 1.41
C LEU A 7 5.47 14.34 0.46
N LEU A 8 5.44 14.98 -0.70
CA LEU A 8 6.57 14.97 -1.64
C LEU A 8 7.85 15.52 -1.02
N ARG A 9 7.77 16.67 -0.33
CA ARG A 9 8.94 17.26 0.34
C ARG A 9 9.48 16.35 1.44
N VAL A 10 8.59 15.75 2.23
CA VAL A 10 8.98 14.79 3.28
C VAL A 10 9.64 13.56 2.66
N THR A 11 9.04 13.00 1.61
CA THR A 11 9.57 11.83 0.90
C THR A 11 10.95 12.09 0.34
N GLN A 12 11.13 13.22 -0.35
CA GLN A 12 12.43 13.65 -0.87
C GLN A 12 13.46 13.77 0.26
N ARG A 13 13.09 14.41 1.37
CA ARG A 13 14.00 14.56 2.50
C ARG A 13 14.36 13.23 3.16
N CYS A 14 13.42 12.32 3.24
CA CYS A 14 13.68 10.96 3.72
C CYS A 14 14.66 10.20 2.81
N GLU A 15 14.50 10.33 1.48
CA GLU A 15 15.41 9.73 0.51
C GLU A 15 16.85 10.26 0.68
N GLU A 16 17.03 11.59 0.77
CA GLU A 16 18.33 12.26 0.97
C GLU A 16 19.01 11.80 2.27
N LEU A 17 18.25 11.68 3.33
CA LEU A 17 18.74 11.27 4.66
C LEU A 17 18.85 9.75 4.83
N ARG A 18 18.51 8.97 3.81
CA ARG A 18 18.44 7.50 3.86
C ARG A 18 17.50 6.97 4.94
N ILE A 19 16.41 7.68 5.21
CA ILE A 19 15.34 7.28 6.13
C ILE A 19 14.23 6.63 5.33
N ARG A 20 13.72 5.48 5.78
CA ARG A 20 12.55 4.85 5.17
C ARG A 20 11.29 5.54 5.65
N LEU A 21 10.47 5.96 4.68
CA LEU A 21 9.16 6.52 4.93
C LEU A 21 8.10 5.45 4.63
N VAL A 22 7.27 5.15 5.60
CA VAL A 22 6.10 4.27 5.43
C VAL A 22 4.85 5.13 5.46
N LEU A 23 4.07 5.08 4.39
CA LEU A 23 2.77 5.75 4.29
C LEU A 23 1.65 4.73 4.35
N ASP A 24 0.72 4.95 5.28
CA ASP A 24 -0.51 4.16 5.37
C ASP A 24 -1.59 4.81 4.50
N GLU A 25 -1.84 4.20 3.34
CA GLU A 25 -2.89 4.57 2.40
C GLU A 25 -4.10 3.63 2.44
N CYS A 26 -4.33 2.91 3.57
CA CYS A 26 -5.42 1.94 3.67
C CYS A 26 -6.83 2.53 3.49
N PHE A 27 -6.99 3.85 3.56
CA PHE A 27 -8.24 4.55 3.36
C PHE A 27 -8.27 5.43 2.10
N ILE A 28 -7.25 5.36 1.26
CA ILE A 28 -7.10 6.27 0.11
C ILE A 28 -8.24 6.13 -0.90
N GLU A 29 -8.72 4.90 -1.13
CA GLU A 29 -9.78 4.58 -2.07
C GLU A 29 -11.15 5.16 -1.69
N PHE A 30 -11.37 5.58 -0.44
CA PHE A 30 -12.60 6.27 -0.02
C PHE A 30 -12.67 7.74 -0.45
N LEU A 31 -11.60 8.26 -1.03
CA LEU A 31 -11.58 9.62 -1.52
C LEU A 31 -12.21 9.72 -2.91
N PRO A 32 -12.87 10.84 -3.23
CA PRO A 32 -13.48 11.03 -4.55
C PRO A 32 -12.48 10.95 -5.71
N VAL A 33 -11.22 11.30 -5.48
CA VAL A 33 -10.12 11.25 -6.45
C VAL A 33 -8.86 10.75 -5.75
N PRO A 34 -8.73 9.42 -5.52
CA PRO A 34 -7.61 8.82 -4.79
C PRO A 34 -6.25 9.19 -5.37
N GLU A 35 -6.14 9.25 -6.69
CA GLU A 35 -4.89 9.50 -7.42
C GLU A 35 -4.30 10.89 -7.10
N ARG A 36 -5.14 11.83 -6.70
CA ARG A 36 -4.70 13.18 -6.33
C ARG A 36 -3.89 13.21 -5.03
N TYR A 37 -4.12 12.24 -4.16
CA TYR A 37 -3.52 12.18 -2.82
C TYR A 37 -2.53 11.04 -2.65
N SER A 38 -2.66 9.98 -3.44
CA SER A 38 -1.78 8.82 -3.38
C SER A 38 -0.36 9.17 -3.80
N MET A 39 0.59 8.59 -3.09
CA MET A 39 2.02 8.63 -3.41
C MET A 39 2.50 7.40 -4.17
N LEU A 40 1.58 6.54 -4.65
CA LEU A 40 1.91 5.27 -5.31
C LEU A 40 2.89 5.44 -6.47
N ARG A 41 2.66 6.41 -7.35
CA ARG A 41 3.54 6.67 -8.50
C ARG A 41 4.94 7.14 -8.10
N GLU A 42 5.08 7.69 -6.92
CA GLU A 42 6.36 8.18 -6.42
C GLU A 42 7.27 7.04 -5.93
N THR A 43 6.74 5.83 -5.73
CA THR A 43 7.56 4.66 -5.37
C THR A 43 8.57 4.32 -6.45
N GLU A 44 8.30 4.61 -7.72
CA GLU A 44 9.26 4.39 -8.81
C GLU A 44 10.49 5.30 -8.71
N ARG A 45 10.32 6.49 -8.13
CA ARG A 45 11.36 7.51 -8.00
C ARG A 45 12.08 7.46 -6.67
N TYR A 46 11.36 7.10 -5.60
CA TYR A 46 11.87 7.12 -4.22
C TYR A 46 11.92 5.72 -3.65
N HIS A 47 13.10 5.11 -3.64
CA HIS A 47 13.30 3.73 -3.19
C HIS A 47 13.04 3.54 -1.69
N ARG A 48 13.11 4.62 -0.90
CA ARG A 48 12.83 4.55 0.55
C ARG A 48 11.38 4.78 0.91
N LEU A 49 10.53 4.96 -0.10
CA LEU A 49 9.09 5.04 0.10
C LEU A 49 8.47 3.64 0.10
N PHE A 50 7.69 3.35 1.13
CA PHE A 50 6.90 2.13 1.26
C PHE A 50 5.45 2.51 1.53
N ILE A 51 4.52 1.99 0.75
CA ILE A 51 3.10 2.28 0.88
C ILE A 51 2.37 1.04 1.37
N LEU A 52 1.51 1.21 2.38
CA LEU A 52 0.60 0.19 2.87
C LEU A 52 -0.80 0.41 2.31
N ARG A 53 -1.43 -0.65 1.84
CA ARG A 53 -2.82 -0.70 1.42
C ARG A 53 -3.52 -1.94 1.94
N ALA A 54 -4.84 -1.90 2.04
CA ALA A 54 -5.61 -2.99 2.61
C ALA A 54 -6.96 -3.21 1.92
N PHE A 55 -7.27 -4.46 1.64
CA PHE A 55 -8.60 -4.89 1.22
C PHE A 55 -9.64 -4.80 2.34
N THR A 56 -9.19 -4.85 3.58
CA THR A 56 -10.05 -4.93 4.77
C THR A 56 -11.04 -3.77 4.89
N LYS A 57 -10.72 -2.62 4.28
CA LYS A 57 -11.53 -1.40 4.38
C LYS A 57 -12.44 -1.26 3.17
N ILE A 58 -11.85 -1.06 2.00
CA ILE A 58 -12.60 -0.77 0.78
C ILE A 58 -13.57 -1.91 0.39
N TYR A 59 -13.17 -3.16 0.57
CA TYR A 59 -14.00 -4.33 0.28
C TYR A 59 -14.74 -4.90 1.50
N ALA A 60 -14.82 -4.16 2.61
CA ALA A 60 -15.56 -4.53 3.82
C ALA A 60 -15.26 -5.95 4.35
N MET A 61 -14.02 -6.43 4.23
CA MET A 61 -13.60 -7.79 4.64
C MET A 61 -12.57 -7.78 5.79
N PRO A 62 -12.86 -7.14 6.94
CA PRO A 62 -11.87 -6.98 8.01
C PRO A 62 -11.44 -8.30 8.65
N GLY A 63 -12.30 -9.32 8.64
CA GLY A 63 -12.02 -10.65 9.21
C GLY A 63 -11.00 -11.46 8.42
N LEU A 64 -10.85 -11.23 7.11
CA LEU A 64 -9.95 -12.00 6.23
C LEU A 64 -8.49 -11.57 6.32
N ARG A 65 -8.19 -10.41 6.92
CA ARG A 65 -6.83 -9.93 7.20
C ARG A 65 -5.93 -9.87 5.95
N LEU A 66 -6.43 -9.25 4.87
CA LEU A 66 -5.73 -9.08 3.61
C LEU A 66 -5.28 -7.64 3.41
N GLY A 67 -4.01 -7.46 3.12
CA GLY A 67 -3.39 -6.18 2.77
C GLY A 67 -2.09 -6.41 2.02
N TYR A 68 -1.50 -5.36 1.50
CA TYR A 68 -0.27 -5.41 0.73
C TYR A 68 0.59 -4.17 0.92
N GLY A 69 1.88 -4.33 0.66
CA GLY A 69 2.84 -3.23 0.63
C GLY A 69 3.41 -3.04 -0.76
N LEU A 70 3.75 -1.81 -1.08
CA LEU A 70 4.29 -1.39 -2.38
C LEU A 70 5.56 -0.59 -2.17
N SER A 71 6.63 -0.96 -2.86
CA SER A 71 7.92 -0.27 -2.87
C SER A 71 8.70 -0.66 -4.11
N SER A 72 9.66 0.16 -4.53
CA SER A 72 10.67 -0.19 -5.54
C SER A 72 12.02 -0.61 -4.92
N ASP A 73 12.08 -0.79 -3.60
CA ASP A 73 13.26 -1.29 -2.90
C ASP A 73 13.26 -2.82 -2.90
N ASP A 74 13.83 -3.41 -3.97
CA ASP A 74 13.87 -4.86 -4.16
C ASP A 74 14.60 -5.58 -3.02
N GLU A 75 15.66 -4.98 -2.48
CA GLU A 75 16.40 -5.55 -1.35
C GLU A 75 15.53 -5.65 -0.08
N LEU A 76 14.72 -4.62 0.17
CA LEU A 76 13.76 -4.65 1.26
C LEU A 76 12.71 -5.73 1.05
N LEU A 77 12.11 -5.76 -0.16
CA LEU A 77 11.05 -6.71 -0.49
C LEU A 77 11.55 -8.16 -0.36
N GLU A 78 12.76 -8.44 -0.83
CA GLU A 78 13.39 -9.75 -0.68
C GLU A 78 13.59 -10.12 0.80
N LYS A 79 14.13 -9.22 1.61
CA LYS A 79 14.28 -9.43 3.06
C LYS A 79 12.94 -9.71 3.74
N MET A 80 11.90 -8.95 3.38
CA MET A 80 10.55 -9.14 3.92
C MET A 80 9.98 -10.52 3.53
N GLN A 81 10.21 -10.98 2.30
CA GLN A 81 9.80 -12.31 1.86
C GLN A 81 10.48 -13.42 2.68
N HIS A 82 11.79 -13.31 2.93
CA HIS A 82 12.52 -14.29 3.73
C HIS A 82 12.07 -14.33 5.20
N MET A 83 11.66 -13.19 5.74
CA MET A 83 11.19 -13.09 7.12
C MET A 83 9.71 -13.42 7.29
N ARG A 84 8.97 -13.52 6.20
CA ARG A 84 7.53 -13.80 6.21
C ARG A 84 7.27 -15.21 6.73
N GLN A 85 6.32 -15.33 7.64
CA GLN A 85 5.83 -16.64 8.07
C GLN A 85 5.14 -17.37 6.90
N PRO A 86 5.38 -18.68 6.75
CA PRO A 86 4.59 -19.51 5.84
C PRO A 86 3.08 -19.33 6.15
N TRP A 87 2.26 -19.32 5.09
CA TRP A 87 0.80 -19.16 5.20
C TRP A 87 0.33 -17.87 5.91
N SER A 88 1.09 -16.80 5.79
CA SER A 88 0.73 -15.48 6.35
C SER A 88 -0.60 -14.94 5.81
N VAL A 89 -1.06 -15.40 4.64
CA VAL A 89 -2.35 -15.10 4.03
C VAL A 89 -3.12 -16.42 3.85
N SER A 90 -4.30 -16.52 4.45
CA SER A 90 -5.14 -17.71 4.36
C SER A 90 -5.72 -17.91 2.95
N VAL A 91 -6.01 -19.15 2.56
CA VAL A 91 -6.65 -19.45 1.26
C VAL A 91 -7.96 -18.67 1.06
N PRO A 92 -8.88 -18.62 2.05
CA PRO A 92 -10.09 -17.80 1.91
C PRO A 92 -9.80 -16.31 1.67
N ALA A 93 -8.75 -15.76 2.26
CA ALA A 93 -8.38 -14.36 2.03
C ALA A 93 -7.82 -14.15 0.62
N GLN A 94 -7.05 -15.10 0.09
CA GLN A 94 -6.53 -15.05 -1.28
C GLN A 94 -7.67 -15.09 -2.30
N GLU A 95 -8.59 -16.06 -2.17
CA GLU A 95 -9.74 -16.20 -3.07
C GLU A 95 -10.66 -14.97 -3.02
N ALA A 96 -10.96 -14.47 -1.82
CA ALA A 96 -11.76 -13.27 -1.67
C ALA A 96 -11.05 -12.02 -2.25
N GLY A 97 -9.73 -11.93 -2.12
CA GLY A 97 -8.95 -10.85 -2.70
C GLY A 97 -8.98 -10.87 -4.23
N ILE A 98 -8.85 -12.04 -4.84
CA ILE A 98 -8.94 -12.21 -6.30
C ILE A 98 -10.35 -11.80 -6.78
N ALA A 99 -11.40 -12.33 -6.15
CA ALA A 99 -12.77 -11.99 -6.50
C ALA A 99 -13.06 -10.47 -6.35
N ALA A 100 -12.53 -9.85 -5.30
CA ALA A 100 -12.71 -8.42 -5.04
C ALA A 100 -12.10 -7.52 -6.12
N LEU A 101 -11.01 -7.95 -6.78
CA LEU A 101 -10.38 -7.19 -7.86
C LEU A 101 -11.22 -7.12 -9.13
N ASP A 102 -12.17 -8.02 -9.31
CA ASP A 102 -13.07 -8.05 -10.46
C ASP A 102 -14.39 -7.26 -10.19
N GLU A 103 -14.57 -6.73 -8.96
CA GLU A 103 -15.79 -6.05 -8.52
C GLU A 103 -15.71 -4.51 -8.66
N ASP A 104 -15.54 -4.03 -9.88
CA ASP A 104 -15.43 -2.58 -10.18
C ASP A 104 -16.67 -1.78 -9.74
N GLU A 105 -17.88 -2.40 -9.77
CA GLU A 105 -19.11 -1.73 -9.37
C GLU A 105 -19.23 -1.51 -7.85
N TYR A 106 -18.57 -2.35 -7.06
CA TYR A 106 -18.61 -2.25 -5.59
C TYR A 106 -17.88 -1.01 -5.06
N ILE A 107 -16.87 -0.54 -5.79
CA ILE A 107 -16.00 0.57 -5.37
C ILE A 107 -16.56 1.94 -5.81
N ARG A 108 -17.55 1.96 -6.69
CA ARG A 108 -18.21 3.19 -7.20
C ARG A 108 -19.31 3.64 -6.26
#